data_6821f4503f68f8f54d2b857fc9fdd01d
#
_entry.id   6821f4503f68f8f54d2b857fc9fdd01d
#
_cell.length_a   1.000
_cell.length_b   1.000
_cell.length_c   1.000
_cell.angle_alpha   90.00
_cell.angle_beta   90.00
_cell.angle_gamma   90.00
#
_symmetry.space_group_name_H-M   'P 1'
#
loop_
_entity.id
_entity.type
_entity.pdbx_description
1 polymer ?
#
loop_
_entity_poly.entity_id
_entity_poly.type
_entity_poly.pdbx_seq_one_letter_code
_entity_poly.pdbx_strand_id
1 'polypeptide(L)'
;MVNGAQAKPGPARRGRPPSGRGLAIQAERLEKRFGGRPALAGADLVVAAGTVCGLLGPNGAGKTTTVRILATLLAPDGGRAWVAGHDVAAEPRLVRRAIALAGQSATVDEDLTGRENLVLLGRLSGLARAAAKARAAELLDAFGLEKAAAGQVKAYSGGMRRRLDLAASLTTSAEVYFLDEPTTGLDPASRAQVHQIIRSLAAGGATVLLTTQYLEEADQLADRIAVIDHGTVIAEGTPGQLKAAAGSGTLRIRLADPAQRPLARRTLTGLLRTPVQEEPDPVLLTATVPGARTGQPPSEQAATAVTSLGRAGITVGEFAFGQPSLDEVFLALTSQPASSTQTATKGSS
;
A
#
# COMPACT_ATOMS: atom_id res chain seq x y z
N MET A 1 9.95 -54.53 17.52
CA MET A 1 10.32 -53.56 16.47
C MET A 1 9.08 -53.29 15.63
N VAL A 2 8.39 -52.19 15.86
CA VAL A 2 7.18 -51.86 15.11
C VAL A 2 7.44 -50.50 14.48
N ASN A 3 7.55 -50.48 13.13
CA ASN A 3 7.77 -49.34 12.28
C ASN A 3 6.54 -48.41 12.32
N GLY A 4 6.68 -47.25 12.90
CA GLY A 4 5.70 -46.16 12.82
C GLY A 4 5.82 -45.43 11.49
N ALA A 5 5.03 -45.80 10.49
CA ALA A 5 4.87 -45.04 9.27
C ALA A 5 4.06 -43.77 9.56
N GLN A 6 4.71 -42.61 9.52
CA GLN A 6 4.02 -41.33 9.54
C GLN A 6 3.23 -41.14 8.24
N ALA A 7 1.91 -41.08 8.35
CA ALA A 7 1.00 -40.82 7.26
C ALA A 7 1.23 -39.42 6.71
N LYS A 8 1.51 -39.30 5.42
CA LYS A 8 1.52 -38.04 4.68
C LYS A 8 0.13 -37.41 4.78
N PRO A 9 0.01 -36.07 5.04
CA PRO A 9 -1.28 -35.40 5.01
C PRO A 9 -1.90 -35.55 3.62
N GLY A 10 -3.12 -36.04 3.56
CA GLY A 10 -3.88 -36.21 2.34
C GLY A 10 -4.21 -34.85 1.69
N PRO A 11 -4.59 -34.86 0.38
CA PRO A 11 -4.85 -33.61 -0.35
C PRO A 11 -5.99 -32.83 0.30
N ALA A 12 -5.72 -31.56 0.62
CA ALA A 12 -6.69 -30.64 1.18
C ALA A 12 -7.95 -30.59 0.32
N ARG A 13 -9.12 -30.78 0.94
CA ARG A 13 -10.43 -30.69 0.28
C ARG A 13 -10.54 -29.40 -0.50
N ARG A 14 -10.96 -29.51 -1.78
CA ARG A 14 -11.26 -28.37 -2.65
C ARG A 14 -12.29 -27.45 -1.95
N GLY A 15 -11.81 -26.42 -1.29
CA GLY A 15 -12.66 -25.37 -0.74
C GLY A 15 -13.11 -24.48 -1.89
N ARG A 16 -14.41 -24.46 -2.16
CA ARG A 16 -15.01 -23.46 -3.05
C ARG A 16 -14.77 -22.07 -2.42
N PRO A 17 -14.38 -21.02 -3.21
CA PRO A 17 -14.27 -19.69 -2.66
C PRO A 17 -15.57 -19.30 -1.98
N PRO A 18 -15.54 -18.63 -0.81
CA PRO A 18 -16.75 -18.09 -0.22
C PRO A 18 -17.42 -17.20 -1.27
N SER A 19 -18.71 -17.37 -1.45
CA SER A 19 -19.53 -16.78 -2.52
C SER A 19 -19.66 -15.26 -2.33
N GLY A 20 -18.61 -14.51 -2.71
CA GLY A 20 -18.60 -13.07 -2.87
C GLY A 20 -18.44 -12.73 -4.35
N ARG A 21 -19.54 -12.61 -5.08
CA ARG A 21 -19.50 -11.99 -6.42
C ARG A 21 -18.92 -10.58 -6.25
N GLY A 22 -17.73 -10.35 -6.85
CA GLY A 22 -17.07 -9.05 -6.83
C GLY A 22 -15.74 -8.98 -6.07
N LEU A 23 -15.19 -10.09 -5.55
CA LEU A 23 -13.87 -10.12 -4.95
C LEU A 23 -12.82 -10.61 -5.96
N ALA A 24 -11.74 -9.84 -6.11
CA ALA A 24 -10.62 -10.23 -6.95
C ALA A 24 -9.52 -10.95 -6.17
N ILE A 25 -9.33 -10.58 -4.89
CA ILE A 25 -8.37 -11.23 -4.00
C ILE A 25 -9.06 -11.51 -2.68
N GLN A 26 -8.82 -12.70 -2.13
CA GLN A 26 -9.22 -13.09 -0.79
C GLN A 26 -8.10 -13.91 -0.16
N ALA A 27 -7.67 -13.53 1.03
CA ALA A 27 -6.71 -14.27 1.83
C ALA A 27 -7.26 -14.44 3.23
N GLU A 28 -7.15 -15.66 3.78
CA GLU A 28 -7.66 -16.04 5.09
C GLU A 28 -6.53 -16.62 5.91
N ARG A 29 -6.17 -15.94 6.98
CA ARG A 29 -5.14 -16.31 7.96
C ARG A 29 -3.85 -16.83 7.32
N LEU A 30 -3.33 -16.09 6.34
CA LEU A 30 -2.09 -16.47 5.67
C LEU A 30 -0.93 -16.51 6.64
N GLU A 31 -0.21 -17.63 6.65
CA GLU A 31 0.98 -17.83 7.45
C GLU A 31 2.19 -18.13 6.56
N LYS A 32 3.35 -17.60 6.92
CA LYS A 32 4.62 -17.92 6.28
C LYS A 32 5.77 -17.71 7.24
N ARG A 33 6.69 -18.67 7.28
CA ARG A 33 7.89 -18.62 8.11
C ARG A 33 9.15 -18.80 7.26
N PHE A 34 10.20 -18.10 7.62
CA PHE A 34 11.52 -18.27 7.05
C PHE A 34 12.52 -18.51 8.18
N GLY A 35 13.21 -19.65 8.17
CA GLY A 35 14.17 -19.98 9.22
C GLY A 35 13.58 -19.91 10.64
N GLY A 36 12.31 -20.29 10.81
CA GLY A 36 11.59 -20.22 12.09
C GLY A 36 10.98 -18.85 12.43
N ARG A 37 11.37 -17.78 11.76
CA ARG A 37 10.80 -16.42 11.96
C ARG A 37 9.51 -16.26 11.15
N PRO A 38 8.40 -15.78 11.76
CA PRO A 38 7.17 -15.53 11.03
C PRO A 38 7.35 -14.28 10.16
N ALA A 39 7.07 -14.42 8.86
CA ALA A 39 6.93 -13.30 7.93
C ALA A 39 5.46 -12.93 7.72
N LEU A 40 4.55 -13.93 7.83
CA LEU A 40 3.11 -13.74 7.97
C LEU A 40 2.63 -14.57 9.17
N ALA A 41 1.75 -14.00 9.98
CA ALA A 41 1.28 -14.54 11.23
C ALA A 41 -0.26 -14.57 11.31
N GLY A 42 -0.91 -14.95 10.21
CA GLY A 42 -2.36 -15.00 10.09
C GLY A 42 -2.93 -13.73 9.41
N ALA A 43 -2.32 -13.32 8.29
CA ALA A 43 -2.78 -12.15 7.55
C ALA A 43 -4.10 -12.44 6.81
N ASP A 44 -5.10 -11.61 7.04
CA ASP A 44 -6.37 -11.56 6.30
C ASP A 44 -6.34 -10.38 5.32
N LEU A 45 -6.83 -10.59 4.08
CA LEU A 45 -6.89 -9.53 3.08
C LEU A 45 -8.06 -9.77 2.12
N VAL A 46 -8.85 -8.73 1.87
CA VAL A 46 -9.95 -8.77 0.91
C VAL A 46 -9.85 -7.59 -0.04
N VAL A 47 -9.84 -7.86 -1.36
CA VAL A 47 -9.79 -6.82 -2.39
C VAL A 47 -10.96 -6.99 -3.36
N ALA A 48 -11.76 -5.95 -3.49
CA ALA A 48 -12.86 -5.91 -4.44
C ALA A 48 -12.35 -5.84 -5.89
N ALA A 49 -13.08 -6.45 -6.81
CA ALA A 49 -12.74 -6.37 -8.23
C ALA A 49 -12.84 -4.93 -8.77
N GLY A 50 -11.91 -4.55 -9.64
CA GLY A 50 -11.88 -3.24 -10.28
C GLY A 50 -11.45 -2.10 -9.36
N THR A 51 -10.80 -2.39 -8.23
CA THR A 51 -10.32 -1.36 -7.27
C THR A 51 -8.81 -1.39 -7.12
N VAL A 52 -8.27 -0.27 -6.63
CA VAL A 52 -6.87 -0.16 -6.19
C VAL A 52 -6.82 -0.38 -4.68
N CYS A 53 -6.14 -1.44 -4.25
CA CYS A 53 -5.87 -1.69 -2.84
C CYS A 53 -4.39 -1.45 -2.53
N GLY A 54 -4.11 -0.57 -1.56
CA GLY A 54 -2.78 -0.35 -1.04
C GLY A 54 -2.48 -1.29 0.14
N LEU A 55 -1.44 -2.13 0.04
CA LEU A 55 -0.90 -2.88 1.17
C LEU A 55 0.26 -2.09 1.77
N LEU A 56 -0.03 -1.38 2.84
CA LEU A 56 0.87 -0.43 3.49
C LEU A 56 1.54 -1.04 4.70
N GLY A 57 2.82 -0.79 4.90
CA GLY A 57 3.55 -1.21 6.10
C GLY A 57 5.05 -0.98 6.00
N PRO A 58 5.78 -1.10 7.11
CA PRO A 58 7.23 -0.92 7.12
C PRO A 58 7.95 -2.05 6.37
N ASN A 59 9.26 -1.88 6.19
CA ASN A 59 10.09 -2.94 5.63
C ASN A 59 10.11 -4.15 6.57
N GLY A 60 9.92 -5.34 5.99
CA GLY A 60 9.82 -6.57 6.77
C GLY A 60 8.43 -6.90 7.34
N ALA A 61 7.42 -6.04 7.17
CA ALA A 61 6.06 -6.28 7.67
C ALA A 61 5.33 -7.45 7.01
N GLY A 62 5.81 -7.96 5.86
CA GLY A 62 5.19 -9.08 5.14
C GLY A 62 4.60 -8.74 3.78
N LYS A 63 4.68 -7.48 3.31
CA LYS A 63 4.10 -7.01 2.03
C LYS A 63 4.50 -7.87 0.83
N THR A 64 5.80 -7.94 0.54
CA THR A 64 6.35 -8.75 -0.58
C THR A 64 6.05 -10.23 -0.41
N THR A 65 6.04 -10.75 0.82
CA THR A 65 5.68 -12.15 1.11
C THR A 65 4.22 -12.41 0.74
N THR A 66 3.31 -11.53 1.10
CA THR A 66 1.89 -11.60 0.74
C THR A 66 1.73 -11.60 -0.78
N VAL A 67 2.34 -10.64 -1.49
CA VAL A 67 2.29 -10.59 -2.96
C VAL A 67 2.83 -11.87 -3.60
N ARG A 68 3.97 -12.39 -3.13
CA ARG A 68 4.56 -13.63 -3.67
C ARG A 68 3.66 -14.86 -3.48
N ILE A 69 2.95 -14.96 -2.35
CA ILE A 69 1.98 -16.05 -2.13
C ILE A 69 0.80 -15.89 -3.08
N LEU A 70 0.20 -14.69 -3.17
CA LEU A 70 -0.93 -14.41 -4.05
C LEU A 70 -0.57 -14.61 -5.53
N ALA A 71 0.65 -14.28 -5.93
CA ALA A 71 1.18 -14.52 -7.27
C ALA A 71 1.65 -15.96 -7.52
N THR A 72 1.43 -16.89 -6.59
CA THR A 72 1.83 -18.30 -6.67
C THR A 72 3.33 -18.56 -6.79
N LEU A 73 4.16 -17.58 -6.40
CA LEU A 73 5.62 -17.70 -6.38
C LEU A 73 6.15 -18.30 -5.08
N LEU A 74 5.31 -18.34 -4.06
CA LEU A 74 5.64 -18.86 -2.74
C LEU A 74 4.42 -19.61 -2.17
N ALA A 75 4.62 -20.83 -1.68
CA ALA A 75 3.57 -21.56 -1.00
C ALA A 75 3.39 -21.01 0.43
N PRO A 76 2.16 -20.79 0.91
CA PRO A 76 1.90 -20.47 2.31
C PRO A 76 2.18 -21.71 3.18
N ASP A 77 2.52 -21.50 4.45
CA ASP A 77 2.68 -22.56 5.44
C ASP A 77 1.34 -22.83 6.17
N GLY A 78 0.42 -21.86 6.18
CA GLY A 78 -0.94 -21.96 6.70
C GLY A 78 -1.87 -20.94 6.05
N GLY A 79 -3.16 -21.10 6.31
CA GLY A 79 -4.20 -20.27 5.70
C GLY A 79 -4.55 -20.66 4.27
N ARG A 80 -5.33 -19.80 3.60
CA ARG A 80 -5.77 -19.98 2.20
C ARG A 80 -5.82 -18.66 1.48
N ALA A 81 -5.68 -18.67 0.14
CA ALA A 81 -5.91 -17.49 -0.67
C ALA A 81 -6.50 -17.85 -2.03
N TRP A 82 -7.28 -16.92 -2.56
CA TRP A 82 -7.86 -16.97 -3.90
C TRP A 82 -7.58 -15.67 -4.64
N VAL A 83 -7.27 -15.79 -5.91
CA VAL A 83 -7.05 -14.66 -6.83
C VAL A 83 -7.86 -14.92 -8.09
N ALA A 84 -8.64 -13.94 -8.52
CA ALA A 84 -9.58 -14.07 -9.64
C ALA A 84 -10.47 -15.32 -9.53
N GLY A 85 -10.90 -15.67 -8.31
CA GLY A 85 -11.73 -16.84 -8.03
C GLY A 85 -10.98 -18.19 -8.00
N HIS A 86 -9.66 -18.21 -8.21
CA HIS A 86 -8.85 -19.42 -8.24
C HIS A 86 -8.00 -19.57 -6.98
N ASP A 87 -7.97 -20.78 -6.39
CA ASP A 87 -7.13 -21.09 -5.23
C ASP A 87 -5.64 -21.08 -5.62
N VAL A 88 -4.84 -20.27 -4.91
CA VAL A 88 -3.42 -20.06 -5.24
C VAL A 88 -2.57 -21.34 -5.11
N ALA A 89 -2.96 -22.27 -4.26
CA ALA A 89 -2.25 -23.53 -4.04
C ALA A 89 -2.75 -24.65 -4.96
N ALA A 90 -4.08 -24.74 -5.17
CA ALA A 90 -4.69 -25.81 -5.95
C ALA A 90 -4.71 -25.52 -7.46
N GLU A 91 -4.85 -24.26 -7.86
CA GLU A 91 -5.05 -23.82 -9.24
C GLU A 91 -4.00 -22.78 -9.71
N PRO A 92 -2.70 -22.93 -9.41
CA PRO A 92 -1.70 -21.89 -9.64
C PRO A 92 -1.53 -21.51 -11.13
N ARG A 93 -1.86 -22.43 -12.05
CA ARG A 93 -1.81 -22.15 -13.50
C ARG A 93 -2.93 -21.17 -13.92
N LEU A 94 -4.11 -21.29 -13.33
CA LEU A 94 -5.23 -20.38 -13.62
C LEU A 94 -4.97 -19.01 -13.01
N VAL A 95 -4.49 -18.96 -11.76
CA VAL A 95 -4.04 -17.71 -11.15
C VAL A 95 -3.02 -16.99 -12.02
N ARG A 96 -1.94 -17.66 -12.46
CA ARG A 96 -0.89 -17.05 -13.30
C ARG A 96 -1.37 -16.53 -14.66
N ARG A 97 -2.50 -17.03 -15.17
CA ARG A 97 -3.11 -16.50 -16.40
C ARG A 97 -3.94 -15.24 -16.15
N ALA A 98 -4.44 -15.06 -14.95
CA ALA A 98 -5.29 -13.93 -14.57
C ALA A 98 -4.50 -12.74 -14.00
N ILE A 99 -3.20 -12.92 -13.69
CA ILE A 99 -2.39 -11.91 -13.01
C ILE A 99 -1.26 -11.36 -13.86
N ALA A 100 -0.86 -10.14 -13.54
CA ALA A 100 0.44 -9.57 -13.91
C ALA A 100 1.19 -9.13 -12.64
N LEU A 101 2.50 -9.29 -12.61
CA LEU A 101 3.35 -8.95 -11.48
C LEU A 101 4.49 -8.04 -11.91
N ALA A 102 4.58 -6.86 -11.32
CA ALA A 102 5.75 -6.00 -11.34
C ALA A 102 6.45 -6.09 -9.97
N GLY A 103 7.53 -6.84 -9.91
CA GLY A 103 8.29 -7.07 -8.68
C GLY A 103 9.52 -6.15 -8.55
N GLN A 104 10.32 -6.41 -7.52
CA GLN A 104 11.59 -5.71 -7.28
C GLN A 104 12.73 -6.20 -8.18
N SER A 105 12.59 -7.37 -8.81
CA SER A 105 13.62 -7.94 -9.70
C SER A 105 13.42 -7.42 -11.12
N ALA A 106 14.53 -7.01 -11.75
CA ALA A 106 14.52 -6.61 -13.16
C ALA A 106 13.99 -7.76 -14.04
N THR A 107 12.98 -7.48 -14.85
CA THR A 107 12.37 -8.44 -15.78
C THR A 107 12.96 -8.27 -17.18
N VAL A 108 13.65 -7.15 -17.42
CA VAL A 108 14.19 -6.76 -18.72
C VAL A 108 15.66 -7.16 -18.87
N ASP A 109 16.02 -7.55 -20.08
CA ASP A 109 17.38 -7.86 -20.48
C ASP A 109 18.13 -6.56 -20.82
N GLU A 110 19.28 -6.36 -20.18
CA GLU A 110 20.06 -5.13 -20.32
C GLU A 110 20.74 -4.99 -21.68
N ASP A 111 21.01 -6.08 -22.39
CA ASP A 111 21.64 -6.09 -23.70
C ASP A 111 20.67 -5.86 -24.86
N LEU A 112 19.37 -6.03 -24.60
CA LEU A 112 18.32 -5.69 -25.54
C LEU A 112 17.92 -4.22 -25.43
N THR A 113 17.34 -3.70 -26.52
CA THR A 113 16.69 -2.38 -26.49
C THR A 113 15.39 -2.41 -25.71
N GLY A 114 14.87 -1.26 -25.26
CA GLY A 114 13.58 -1.19 -24.59
C GLY A 114 12.45 -1.77 -25.44
N ARG A 115 12.45 -1.51 -26.75
CA ARG A 115 11.49 -2.05 -27.69
C ARG A 115 11.58 -3.57 -27.82
N GLU A 116 12.79 -4.10 -27.97
CA GLU A 116 13.02 -5.55 -28.09
C GLU A 116 12.55 -6.30 -26.86
N ASN A 117 12.82 -5.78 -25.67
CA ASN A 117 12.34 -6.35 -24.40
C ASN A 117 10.83 -6.49 -24.40
N LEU A 118 10.09 -5.41 -24.66
CA LEU A 118 8.62 -5.44 -24.63
C LEU A 118 8.04 -6.35 -25.72
N VAL A 119 8.63 -6.36 -26.91
CA VAL A 119 8.21 -7.27 -28.00
C VAL A 119 8.48 -8.71 -27.61
N LEU A 120 9.64 -9.02 -27.04
CA LEU A 120 10.00 -10.36 -26.59
C LEU A 120 9.01 -10.86 -25.52
N LEU A 121 8.76 -10.06 -24.49
CA LEU A 121 7.82 -10.41 -23.41
C LEU A 121 6.39 -10.59 -23.93
N GLY A 122 5.93 -9.72 -24.83
CA GLY A 122 4.63 -9.89 -25.47
C GLY A 122 4.55 -11.20 -26.29
N ARG A 123 5.63 -11.57 -26.97
CA ARG A 123 5.71 -12.85 -27.71
C ARG A 123 5.70 -14.06 -26.77
N LEU A 124 6.46 -14.00 -25.67
CA LEU A 124 6.48 -15.06 -24.66
C LEU A 124 5.11 -15.22 -23.98
N SER A 125 4.36 -14.14 -23.86
CA SER A 125 3.00 -14.15 -23.33
C SER A 125 1.93 -14.56 -24.37
N GLY A 126 2.35 -14.94 -25.59
CA GLY A 126 1.46 -15.50 -26.63
C GLY A 126 0.92 -14.51 -27.67
N LEU A 127 1.29 -13.22 -27.61
CA LEU A 127 0.86 -12.25 -28.63
C LEU A 127 1.47 -12.58 -30.01
N ALA A 128 0.72 -12.39 -31.08
CA ALA A 128 1.25 -12.42 -32.43
C ALA A 128 2.30 -11.31 -32.62
N ARG A 129 3.28 -11.49 -33.52
CA ARG A 129 4.40 -10.56 -33.72
C ARG A 129 3.95 -9.11 -33.97
N ALA A 130 2.93 -8.92 -34.78
CA ALA A 130 2.38 -7.60 -35.10
C ALA A 130 1.75 -6.96 -33.85
N ALA A 131 0.93 -7.72 -33.11
CA ALA A 131 0.30 -7.28 -31.86
C ALA A 131 1.34 -6.96 -30.76
N ALA A 132 2.39 -7.79 -30.62
CA ALA A 132 3.48 -7.52 -29.67
C ALA A 132 4.21 -6.23 -30.01
N LYS A 133 4.46 -5.93 -31.30
CA LYS A 133 5.09 -4.67 -31.73
C LYS A 133 4.19 -3.46 -31.47
N ALA A 134 2.89 -3.55 -31.77
CA ALA A 134 1.93 -2.48 -31.50
C ALA A 134 1.85 -2.21 -30.00
N ARG A 135 1.69 -3.26 -29.19
CA ARG A 135 1.63 -3.14 -27.72
C ARG A 135 2.91 -2.57 -27.13
N ALA A 136 4.07 -2.95 -27.64
CA ALA A 136 5.35 -2.39 -27.21
C ALA A 136 5.44 -0.88 -27.50
N ALA A 137 4.94 -0.42 -28.66
CA ALA A 137 4.93 1.00 -28.99
C ALA A 137 3.99 1.79 -28.06
N GLU A 138 2.76 1.29 -27.82
CA GLU A 138 1.80 1.88 -26.87
C GLU A 138 2.39 2.02 -25.46
N LEU A 139 3.04 0.97 -24.97
CA LEU A 139 3.63 0.99 -23.63
C LEU A 139 4.83 1.94 -23.55
N LEU A 140 5.70 1.97 -24.57
CA LEU A 140 6.83 2.89 -24.59
C LEU A 140 6.36 4.36 -24.59
N ASP A 141 5.30 4.68 -25.31
CA ASP A 141 4.68 6.01 -25.31
C ASP A 141 4.07 6.33 -23.94
N ALA A 142 3.21 5.45 -23.42
CA ALA A 142 2.55 5.64 -22.11
C ALA A 142 3.53 5.84 -20.95
N PHE A 143 4.71 5.19 -21.02
CA PHE A 143 5.76 5.32 -20.00
C PHE A 143 6.80 6.41 -20.34
N GLY A 144 6.62 7.20 -21.39
CA GLY A 144 7.53 8.26 -21.79
C GLY A 144 8.93 7.75 -22.17
N LEU A 145 9.01 6.54 -22.76
CA LEU A 145 10.25 5.87 -23.15
C LEU A 145 10.43 5.83 -24.67
N GLU A 146 9.57 6.45 -25.47
CA GLU A 146 9.58 6.40 -26.92
C GLU A 146 10.93 6.82 -27.52
N LYS A 147 11.49 7.95 -27.05
CA LYS A 147 12.78 8.48 -27.51
C LYS A 147 13.96 7.56 -27.20
N ALA A 148 13.87 6.78 -26.13
CA ALA A 148 14.90 5.85 -25.68
C ALA A 148 14.68 4.42 -26.20
N ALA A 149 13.56 4.15 -26.85
CA ALA A 149 13.10 2.82 -27.22
C ALA A 149 14.11 1.99 -28.05
N ALA A 150 14.95 2.64 -28.84
CA ALA A 150 15.99 2.01 -29.68
C ALA A 150 17.34 1.84 -28.96
N GLY A 151 17.50 2.44 -27.78
CA GLY A 151 18.72 2.29 -26.97
C GLY A 151 18.69 1.02 -26.12
N GLN A 152 19.88 0.43 -25.89
CA GLN A 152 20.02 -0.72 -25.00
C GLN A 152 19.69 -0.33 -23.55
N VAL A 153 19.04 -1.24 -22.82
CA VAL A 153 18.58 -0.99 -21.44
C VAL A 153 19.72 -0.72 -20.46
N LYS A 154 20.91 -1.24 -20.71
CA LYS A 154 22.12 -0.92 -19.91
C LYS A 154 22.47 0.57 -19.89
N ALA A 155 22.08 1.33 -20.92
CA ALA A 155 22.30 2.77 -21.00
C ALA A 155 21.15 3.59 -20.34
N TYR A 156 20.09 2.94 -19.86
CA TYR A 156 18.96 3.62 -19.22
C TYR A 156 19.33 4.11 -17.83
N SER A 157 18.76 5.26 -17.44
CA SER A 157 18.78 5.68 -16.03
C SER A 157 17.98 4.69 -15.16
N GLY A 158 18.21 4.67 -13.85
CA GLY A 158 17.46 3.82 -12.92
C GLY A 158 15.94 4.03 -13.06
N GLY A 159 15.49 5.28 -13.17
CA GLY A 159 14.08 5.61 -13.39
C GLY A 159 13.53 5.11 -14.73
N MET A 160 14.31 5.23 -15.81
CA MET A 160 13.90 4.68 -17.11
C MET A 160 13.79 3.16 -17.06
N ARG A 161 14.76 2.48 -16.42
CA ARG A 161 14.75 1.02 -16.25
C ARG A 161 13.53 0.58 -15.45
N ARG A 162 13.24 1.24 -14.33
CA ARG A 162 12.06 0.94 -13.51
C ARG A 162 10.75 1.13 -14.28
N ARG A 163 10.63 2.20 -15.08
CA ARG A 163 9.46 2.40 -15.94
C ARG A 163 9.33 1.32 -17.02
N LEU A 164 10.43 0.86 -17.59
CA LEU A 164 10.42 -0.24 -18.55
C LEU A 164 10.03 -1.57 -17.90
N ASP A 165 10.49 -1.87 -16.68
CA ASP A 165 10.07 -3.07 -15.92
C ASP A 165 8.57 -3.06 -15.63
N LEU A 166 8.00 -1.89 -15.27
CA LEU A 166 6.56 -1.75 -15.12
C LEU A 166 5.83 -1.95 -16.45
N ALA A 167 6.31 -1.34 -17.53
CA ALA A 167 5.75 -1.54 -18.87
C ALA A 167 5.79 -3.01 -19.30
N ALA A 168 6.86 -3.71 -18.96
CA ALA A 168 7.04 -5.14 -19.20
C ALA A 168 5.93 -5.99 -18.55
N SER A 169 5.56 -5.67 -17.32
CA SER A 169 4.47 -6.36 -16.61
C SER A 169 3.08 -6.10 -17.22
N LEU A 170 2.94 -5.05 -18.02
CA LEU A 170 1.69 -4.64 -18.67
C LEU A 170 1.62 -5.05 -20.15
N THR A 171 2.54 -5.90 -20.61
CA THR A 171 2.55 -6.36 -22.02
C THR A 171 1.29 -7.14 -22.40
N THR A 172 0.66 -7.82 -21.44
CA THR A 172 -0.64 -8.49 -21.57
C THR A 172 -1.66 -7.93 -20.61
N SER A 173 -2.94 -8.00 -20.97
CA SER A 173 -4.01 -7.67 -20.05
C SER A 173 -4.14 -8.74 -18.96
N ALA A 174 -4.35 -8.32 -17.73
CA ALA A 174 -4.60 -9.16 -16.58
C ALA A 174 -5.84 -8.67 -15.83
N GLU A 175 -6.49 -9.56 -15.08
CA GLU A 175 -7.61 -9.19 -14.22
C GLU A 175 -7.09 -8.55 -12.91
N VAL A 176 -5.92 -9.02 -12.44
CA VAL A 176 -5.29 -8.55 -11.20
C VAL A 176 -3.83 -8.20 -11.46
N TYR A 177 -3.45 -6.99 -11.10
CA TYR A 177 -2.08 -6.49 -11.15
C TYR A 177 -1.49 -6.41 -9.75
N PHE A 178 -0.38 -7.08 -9.54
CA PHE A 178 0.45 -6.96 -8.34
C PHE A 178 1.62 -6.02 -8.62
N LEU A 179 1.70 -4.92 -7.90
CA LEU A 179 2.77 -3.92 -8.04
C LEU A 179 3.53 -3.82 -6.72
N ASP A 180 4.72 -4.44 -6.66
CA ASP A 180 5.52 -4.47 -5.44
C ASP A 180 6.48 -3.27 -5.40
N GLU A 181 6.13 -2.25 -4.62
CA GLU A 181 6.82 -0.97 -4.47
C GLU A 181 7.13 -0.29 -5.83
N PRO A 182 6.11 0.02 -6.65
CA PRO A 182 6.30 0.40 -8.05
C PRO A 182 7.06 1.73 -8.24
N THR A 183 7.03 2.63 -7.27
CA THR A 183 7.59 3.98 -7.37
C THR A 183 8.89 4.18 -6.59
N THR A 184 9.38 3.15 -5.91
CA THR A 184 10.62 3.23 -5.14
C THR A 184 11.81 3.60 -6.03
N GLY A 185 12.54 4.65 -5.65
CA GLY A 185 13.71 5.15 -6.39
C GLY A 185 13.38 6.02 -7.60
N LEU A 186 12.11 6.35 -7.84
CA LEU A 186 11.71 7.26 -8.92
C LEU A 186 11.73 8.72 -8.47
N ASP A 187 12.08 9.61 -9.41
CA ASP A 187 11.88 11.04 -9.26
C ASP A 187 10.38 11.41 -9.26
N PRO A 188 10.00 12.62 -8.79
CA PRO A 188 8.60 13.02 -8.68
C PRO A 188 7.82 12.95 -10.01
N ALA A 189 8.45 13.31 -11.13
CA ALA A 189 7.78 13.30 -12.43
C ALA A 189 7.50 11.87 -12.91
N SER A 190 8.49 10.98 -12.77
CA SER A 190 8.35 9.54 -13.09
C SER A 190 7.32 8.87 -12.19
N ARG A 191 7.27 9.24 -10.90
CA ARG A 191 6.24 8.75 -9.96
C ARG A 191 4.84 9.16 -10.40
N ALA A 192 4.63 10.43 -10.77
CA ALA A 192 3.34 10.92 -11.25
C ALA A 192 2.86 10.15 -12.50
N GLN A 193 3.77 9.81 -13.42
CA GLN A 193 3.43 8.99 -14.60
C GLN A 193 2.98 7.58 -14.20
N VAL A 194 3.70 6.91 -13.28
CA VAL A 194 3.31 5.59 -12.77
C VAL A 194 1.94 5.65 -12.09
N HIS A 195 1.69 6.68 -11.27
CA HIS A 195 0.38 6.88 -10.63
C HIS A 195 -0.75 7.01 -11.68
N GLN A 196 -0.53 7.74 -12.76
CA GLN A 196 -1.52 7.88 -13.83
C GLN A 196 -1.81 6.54 -14.52
N ILE A 197 -0.79 5.72 -14.74
CA ILE A 197 -0.96 4.39 -15.32
C ILE A 197 -1.76 3.48 -14.40
N ILE A 198 -1.46 3.46 -13.10
CA ILE A 198 -2.21 2.68 -12.10
C ILE A 198 -3.70 3.07 -12.11
N ARG A 199 -3.99 4.38 -12.13
CA ARG A 199 -5.38 4.87 -12.23
C ARG A 199 -6.05 4.44 -13.53
N SER A 200 -5.32 4.48 -14.64
CA SER A 200 -5.86 4.05 -15.95
C SER A 200 -6.18 2.56 -15.98
N LEU A 201 -5.38 1.71 -15.34
CA LEU A 201 -5.65 0.27 -15.20
C LEU A 201 -6.95 0.02 -14.43
N ALA A 202 -7.11 0.69 -13.29
CA ALA A 202 -8.32 0.57 -12.48
C ALA A 202 -9.57 1.11 -13.21
N ALA A 203 -9.45 2.25 -13.89
CA ALA A 203 -10.50 2.81 -14.72
C ALA A 203 -10.90 1.87 -15.87
N GLY A 204 -9.97 1.05 -16.38
CA GLY A 204 -10.22 -0.03 -17.34
C GLY A 204 -10.86 -1.29 -16.73
N GLY A 205 -11.16 -1.30 -15.43
CA GLY A 205 -11.80 -2.40 -14.70
C GLY A 205 -10.82 -3.43 -14.13
N ALA A 206 -9.52 -3.24 -14.24
CA ALA A 206 -8.54 -4.11 -13.63
C ALA A 206 -8.46 -3.88 -12.11
N THR A 207 -8.16 -4.94 -11.37
CA THR A 207 -7.86 -4.83 -9.93
C THR A 207 -6.37 -4.63 -9.73
N VAL A 208 -5.99 -3.71 -8.85
CA VAL A 208 -4.59 -3.47 -8.53
C VAL A 208 -4.35 -3.67 -7.03
N LEU A 209 -3.40 -4.54 -6.68
CA LEU A 209 -2.82 -4.59 -5.34
C LEU A 209 -1.42 -4.00 -5.42
N LEU A 210 -1.24 -2.82 -4.85
CA LEU A 210 0.06 -2.19 -4.77
C LEU A 210 0.61 -2.28 -3.35
N THR A 211 1.88 -2.65 -3.20
CA THR A 211 2.57 -2.50 -1.91
C THR A 211 3.33 -1.20 -1.88
N THR A 212 3.33 -0.54 -0.75
CA THR A 212 4.14 0.66 -0.55
C THR A 212 4.50 0.84 0.91
N GLN A 213 5.59 1.56 1.16
CA GLN A 213 5.93 2.10 2.47
C GLN A 213 5.64 3.61 2.55
N TYR A 214 5.26 4.22 1.42
CA TYR A 214 4.95 5.65 1.35
C TYR A 214 3.45 5.86 1.53
N LEU A 215 3.10 6.48 2.65
CA LEU A 215 1.71 6.71 3.03
C LEU A 215 1.01 7.67 2.07
N GLU A 216 1.75 8.66 1.56
CA GLU A 216 1.27 9.61 0.55
C GLU A 216 0.83 8.92 -0.74
N GLU A 217 1.57 7.88 -1.16
CA GLU A 217 1.22 7.09 -2.34
C GLU A 217 -0.08 6.32 -2.14
N ALA A 218 -0.22 5.66 -0.99
CA ALA A 218 -1.45 4.96 -0.64
C ALA A 218 -2.66 5.92 -0.55
N ASP A 219 -2.47 7.11 0.03
CA ASP A 219 -3.49 8.14 0.13
C ASP A 219 -3.98 8.65 -1.23
N GLN A 220 -3.07 8.79 -2.19
CA GLN A 220 -3.38 9.31 -3.52
C GLN A 220 -3.97 8.29 -4.49
N LEU A 221 -3.62 7.02 -4.34
CA LEU A 221 -3.93 5.97 -5.34
C LEU A 221 -4.98 4.98 -4.89
N ALA A 222 -5.00 4.64 -3.60
CA ALA A 222 -5.79 3.51 -3.15
C ALA A 222 -7.25 3.88 -2.86
N ASP A 223 -8.18 3.08 -3.36
CA ASP A 223 -9.58 3.11 -2.95
C ASP A 223 -9.73 2.57 -1.52
N ARG A 224 -8.92 1.56 -1.19
CA ARG A 224 -8.82 0.97 0.14
C ARG A 224 -7.36 0.68 0.49
N ILE A 225 -7.06 0.79 1.77
CA ILE A 225 -5.73 0.49 2.32
C ILE A 225 -5.87 -0.62 3.35
N ALA A 226 -5.00 -1.62 3.27
CA ALA A 226 -4.76 -2.59 4.32
C ALA A 226 -3.38 -2.28 4.93
N VAL A 227 -3.35 -2.01 6.24
CA VAL A 227 -2.11 -1.74 6.98
C VAL A 227 -1.61 -3.06 7.55
N ILE A 228 -0.42 -3.49 7.13
CA ILE A 228 0.21 -4.71 7.62
C ILE A 228 1.40 -4.38 8.51
N ASP A 229 1.45 -5.02 9.66
CA ASP A 229 2.58 -4.95 10.58
C ASP A 229 2.85 -6.32 11.22
N HIS A 230 4.13 -6.66 11.37
CA HIS A 230 4.57 -7.96 11.94
C HIS A 230 3.81 -9.19 11.35
N GLY A 231 3.49 -9.15 10.06
CA GLY A 231 2.83 -10.24 9.34
C GLY A 231 1.34 -10.38 9.57
N THR A 232 0.68 -9.39 10.18
CA THR A 232 -0.76 -9.32 10.38
C THR A 232 -1.35 -8.02 9.82
N VAL A 233 -2.56 -8.06 9.29
CA VAL A 233 -3.28 -6.83 8.90
C VAL A 233 -3.91 -6.24 10.16
N ILE A 234 -3.45 -5.04 10.55
CA ILE A 234 -3.85 -4.35 11.78
C ILE A 234 -4.96 -3.33 11.59
N ALA A 235 -5.15 -2.85 10.38
CA ALA A 235 -6.25 -1.94 10.02
C ALA A 235 -6.58 -2.04 8.54
N GLU A 236 -7.86 -1.82 8.19
CA GLU A 236 -8.33 -1.80 6.81
C GLU A 236 -9.45 -0.77 6.65
N GLY A 237 -9.42 -0.01 5.54
CA GLY A 237 -10.45 0.98 5.25
C GLY A 237 -10.12 1.84 4.03
N THR A 238 -11.02 2.78 3.68
CA THR A 238 -10.65 3.85 2.76
C THR A 238 -9.64 4.79 3.44
N PRO A 239 -8.83 5.56 2.69
CA PRO A 239 -7.94 6.56 3.29
C PRO A 239 -8.67 7.47 4.29
N GLY A 240 -9.87 7.95 3.92
CA GLY A 240 -10.69 8.79 4.80
C GLY A 240 -11.18 8.07 6.07
N GLN A 241 -11.55 6.78 5.97
CA GLN A 241 -11.96 5.98 7.14
C GLN A 241 -10.79 5.76 8.11
N LEU A 242 -9.60 5.46 7.60
CA LEU A 242 -8.41 5.29 8.43
C LEU A 242 -8.02 6.59 9.13
N LYS A 243 -8.07 7.72 8.42
CA LYS A 243 -7.84 9.05 9.01
C LYS A 243 -8.88 9.39 10.08
N ALA A 244 -10.16 9.10 9.82
CA ALA A 244 -11.23 9.32 10.79
C ALA A 244 -11.13 8.41 12.02
N ALA A 245 -10.70 7.14 11.84
CA ALA A 245 -10.53 6.19 12.94
C ALA A 245 -9.43 6.61 13.92
N ALA A 246 -8.43 7.36 13.47
CA ALA A 246 -7.44 7.96 14.37
C ALA A 246 -8.07 8.97 15.35
N GLY A 247 -9.29 9.44 15.04
CA GLY A 247 -10.11 10.27 15.94
C GLY A 247 -9.51 11.62 16.30
N SER A 248 -8.38 11.97 15.70
CA SER A 248 -7.63 13.21 15.93
C SER A 248 -7.69 14.11 14.69
N GLY A 249 -7.36 15.38 14.86
CA GLY A 249 -7.12 16.32 13.76
C GLY A 249 -5.70 16.85 13.85
N THR A 250 -5.22 17.43 12.78
CA THR A 250 -3.92 18.11 12.74
C THR A 250 -4.13 19.61 12.61
N LEU A 251 -3.59 20.35 13.56
CA LEU A 251 -3.58 21.81 13.57
C LEU A 251 -2.18 22.30 13.19
N ARG A 252 -2.05 22.90 12.02
CA ARG A 252 -0.83 23.60 11.57
C ARG A 252 -0.97 25.08 11.83
N ILE A 253 0.06 25.70 12.42
CA ILE A 253 0.08 27.11 12.77
C ILE A 253 1.36 27.71 12.28
N ARG A 254 1.25 28.80 11.50
CA ARG A 254 2.35 29.65 11.12
C ARG A 254 2.32 30.92 11.97
N LEU A 255 3.37 31.12 12.74
CA LEU A 255 3.55 32.31 13.56
C LEU A 255 4.02 33.47 12.70
N ALA A 256 3.66 34.70 13.05
CA ALA A 256 4.19 35.89 12.41
C ALA A 256 5.63 36.22 12.86
N ASP A 257 5.97 35.83 14.10
CA ASP A 257 7.29 36.07 14.72
C ASP A 257 7.87 34.76 15.26
N PRO A 258 9.04 34.30 14.76
CA PRO A 258 9.69 33.09 15.24
C PRO A 258 10.12 33.14 16.72
N ALA A 259 10.33 34.33 17.28
CA ALA A 259 10.67 34.50 18.70
C ALA A 259 9.53 34.06 19.63
N GLN A 260 8.29 34.03 19.15
CA GLN A 260 7.13 33.60 19.91
C GLN A 260 6.96 32.05 19.94
N ARG A 261 7.77 31.30 19.18
CA ARG A 261 7.66 29.83 19.05
C ARG A 261 7.68 29.09 20.39
N PRO A 262 8.58 29.37 21.36
CA PRO A 262 8.61 28.64 22.63
C PRO A 262 7.33 28.85 23.45
N LEU A 263 6.77 30.07 23.43
CA LEU A 263 5.54 30.38 24.13
C LEU A 263 4.34 29.72 23.46
N ALA A 264 4.25 29.79 22.13
CA ALA A 264 3.22 29.13 21.34
C ALA A 264 3.18 27.63 21.60
N ARG A 265 4.34 26.96 21.57
CA ARG A 265 4.46 25.53 21.86
C ARG A 265 3.93 25.18 23.26
N ARG A 266 4.34 25.94 24.31
CA ARG A 266 3.86 25.70 25.67
C ARG A 266 2.35 25.86 25.79
N THR A 267 1.80 26.90 25.20
CA THR A 267 0.36 27.19 25.21
C THR A 267 -0.43 26.06 24.53
N LEU A 268 0.00 25.62 23.36
CA LEU A 268 -0.65 24.54 22.62
C LEU A 268 -0.53 23.21 23.35
N THR A 269 0.67 22.87 23.88
CA THR A 269 0.87 21.62 24.64
C THR A 269 0.00 21.58 25.90
N GLY A 270 -0.10 22.70 26.61
CA GLY A 270 -0.94 22.80 27.82
C GLY A 270 -2.44 22.64 27.52
N LEU A 271 -2.91 23.21 26.41
CA LEU A 271 -4.30 23.18 26.02
C LEU A 271 -4.73 21.83 25.42
N LEU A 272 -3.97 21.37 24.43
CA LEU A 272 -4.30 20.16 23.68
C LEU A 272 -3.87 18.88 24.40
N ARG A 273 -2.96 18.97 25.34
CA ARG A 273 -2.34 17.86 26.09
C ARG A 273 -1.70 16.80 25.16
N THR A 274 -1.23 17.26 24.02
CA THR A 274 -0.53 16.47 23.00
C THR A 274 0.83 17.10 22.71
N PRO A 275 1.80 16.31 22.24
CA PRO A 275 3.07 16.85 21.77
C PRO A 275 2.85 17.82 20.61
N VAL A 276 3.54 18.95 20.63
CA VAL A 276 3.60 19.92 19.53
C VAL A 276 4.93 19.72 18.82
N GLN A 277 4.87 19.38 17.54
CA GLN A 277 6.05 19.20 16.69
C GLN A 277 6.54 20.54 16.19
N GLU A 278 7.84 20.73 16.28
CA GLU A 278 8.54 21.88 15.71
C GLU A 278 9.05 21.49 14.32
N GLU A 279 8.54 22.18 13.31
CA GLU A 279 8.96 21.95 11.93
C GLU A 279 10.33 22.61 11.69
N PRO A 280 11.07 22.22 10.61
CA PRO A 280 12.32 22.89 10.24
C PRO A 280 12.18 24.38 9.99
N ASP A 281 11.01 24.82 9.49
CA ASP A 281 10.66 26.25 9.41
C ASP A 281 10.41 26.81 10.81
N PRO A 282 11.19 27.82 11.29
CA PRO A 282 11.12 28.32 12.64
C PRO A 282 9.79 28.97 13.02
N VAL A 283 8.94 29.31 12.06
CA VAL A 283 7.60 29.88 12.31
C VAL A 283 6.48 28.84 12.26
N LEU A 284 6.78 27.58 11.88
CA LEU A 284 5.76 26.56 11.71
C LEU A 284 5.71 25.60 12.90
N LEU A 285 4.51 25.38 13.44
CA LEU A 285 4.20 24.41 14.46
C LEU A 285 3.09 23.46 13.97
N THR A 286 3.21 22.20 14.30
CA THR A 286 2.18 21.17 14.02
C THR A 286 1.76 20.52 15.32
N ALA A 287 0.47 20.53 15.61
CA ALA A 287 -0.10 19.92 16.82
C ALA A 287 -1.20 18.92 16.47
N THR A 288 -1.18 17.76 17.11
CA THR A 288 -2.28 16.80 17.06
C THR A 288 -3.39 17.28 17.98
N VAL A 289 -4.60 17.47 17.42
CA VAL A 289 -5.79 17.80 18.18
C VAL A 289 -6.49 16.49 18.55
N PRO A 290 -6.67 16.19 19.85
CA PRO A 290 -7.28 14.93 20.28
C PRO A 290 -8.70 14.76 19.72
N GLY A 291 -9.09 13.51 19.45
CA GLY A 291 -10.47 13.16 19.11
C GLY A 291 -11.43 13.42 20.28
N ALA A 292 -12.67 13.01 20.12
CA ALA A 292 -13.81 13.30 21.03
C ALA A 292 -13.68 12.82 22.50
N ARG A 293 -12.48 12.52 22.99
CA ARG A 293 -12.21 12.19 24.40
C ARG A 293 -12.63 13.29 25.38
N THR A 294 -12.77 14.52 24.92
CA THR A 294 -13.13 15.70 25.73
C THR A 294 -14.59 16.13 25.57
N GLY A 295 -15.39 15.40 24.78
CA GLY A 295 -16.76 15.77 24.47
C GLY A 295 -16.91 16.92 23.46
N GLN A 296 -15.80 17.56 23.06
CA GLN A 296 -15.77 18.60 22.03
C GLN A 296 -15.20 18.05 20.72
N PRO A 297 -15.76 18.39 19.56
CA PRO A 297 -15.20 18.01 18.28
C PRO A 297 -13.81 18.61 18.09
N PRO A 298 -12.88 17.93 17.36
CA PRO A 298 -11.52 18.42 17.14
C PRO A 298 -11.45 19.82 16.52
N SER A 299 -12.42 20.17 15.67
CA SER A 299 -12.51 21.51 15.07
C SER A 299 -12.73 22.63 16.11
N GLU A 300 -13.55 22.40 17.12
CA GLU A 300 -13.76 23.37 18.21
C GLU A 300 -12.54 23.49 19.11
N GLN A 301 -11.87 22.38 19.38
CA GLN A 301 -10.60 22.38 20.14
C GLN A 301 -9.51 23.16 19.38
N ALA A 302 -9.41 22.97 18.06
CA ALA A 302 -8.49 23.73 17.20
C ALA A 302 -8.81 25.23 17.22
N ALA A 303 -10.07 25.61 17.08
CA ALA A 303 -10.50 27.02 17.16
C ALA A 303 -10.17 27.65 18.53
N THR A 304 -10.40 26.89 19.60
CA THR A 304 -10.04 27.30 20.97
C THR A 304 -8.53 27.48 21.13
N ALA A 305 -7.74 26.59 20.53
CA ALA A 305 -6.28 26.68 20.55
C ALA A 305 -5.76 27.95 19.86
N VAL A 306 -6.27 28.24 18.67
CA VAL A 306 -5.91 29.46 17.91
C VAL A 306 -6.31 30.73 18.68
N THR A 307 -7.53 30.74 19.26
CA THR A 307 -8.00 31.88 20.06
C THR A 307 -7.12 32.09 21.30
N SER A 308 -6.70 31.01 21.94
CA SER A 308 -5.84 31.07 23.14
C SER A 308 -4.45 31.60 22.85
N LEU A 309 -3.89 31.31 21.67
CA LEU A 309 -2.63 31.91 21.20
C LEU A 309 -2.77 33.43 21.10
N GLY A 310 -3.84 33.92 20.46
CA GLY A 310 -4.10 35.35 20.36
C GLY A 310 -4.23 36.03 21.74
N ARG A 311 -4.93 35.40 22.70
CA ARG A 311 -5.03 35.89 24.07
C ARG A 311 -3.69 35.92 24.82
N ALA A 312 -2.77 35.05 24.47
CA ALA A 312 -1.41 35.02 25.01
C ALA A 312 -0.46 36.04 24.31
N GLY A 313 -0.98 36.91 23.44
CA GLY A 313 -0.20 37.89 22.71
C GLY A 313 0.61 37.31 21.54
N ILE A 314 0.31 36.09 21.10
CA ILE A 314 0.99 35.44 19.99
C ILE A 314 0.26 35.71 18.71
N THR A 315 0.97 36.27 17.73
CA THR A 315 0.40 36.60 16.42
C THR A 315 0.48 35.40 15.48
N VAL A 316 -0.68 34.85 15.14
CA VAL A 316 -0.82 33.77 14.15
C VAL A 316 -0.97 34.40 12.77
N GLY A 317 -0.03 34.13 11.87
CA GLY A 317 -0.08 34.59 10.47
C GLY A 317 -1.02 33.77 9.62
N GLU A 318 -1.00 32.42 9.81
CA GLU A 318 -1.83 31.48 9.10
C GLU A 318 -2.09 30.25 9.99
N PHE A 319 -3.24 29.67 9.87
CA PHE A 319 -3.50 28.34 10.45
C PHE A 319 -4.34 27.49 9.51
N ALA A 320 -4.12 26.17 9.58
CA ALA A 320 -4.92 25.16 8.91
C ALA A 320 -5.27 24.05 9.89
N PHE A 321 -6.52 23.65 9.90
CA PHE A 321 -6.99 22.48 10.62
C PHE A 321 -7.53 21.46 9.61
N GLY A 322 -7.08 20.21 9.69
CA GLY A 322 -7.43 19.14 8.78
C GLY A 322 -7.48 17.77 9.44
N GLN A 323 -7.82 16.78 8.64
CA GLN A 323 -7.69 15.39 9.07
C GLN A 323 -6.21 15.06 9.27
N PRO A 324 -5.88 14.09 10.15
CA PRO A 324 -4.51 13.62 10.33
C PRO A 324 -3.96 13.09 9.00
N SER A 325 -2.66 13.16 8.84
CA SER A 325 -1.98 12.45 7.76
C SER A 325 -2.06 10.93 8.00
N LEU A 326 -1.90 10.13 6.95
CA LEU A 326 -1.78 8.69 7.14
C LEU A 326 -0.53 8.32 7.97
N ASP A 327 0.53 9.15 7.98
CA ASP A 327 1.70 8.97 8.84
C ASP A 327 1.32 9.00 10.33
N GLU A 328 0.50 9.96 10.72
CA GLU A 328 -0.01 10.07 12.09
C GLU A 328 -0.91 8.90 12.46
N VAL A 329 -1.76 8.46 11.52
CA VAL A 329 -2.60 7.26 11.68
C VAL A 329 -1.73 6.00 11.87
N PHE A 330 -0.73 5.83 11.02
CA PHE A 330 0.17 4.68 11.09
C PHE A 330 0.94 4.64 12.41
N LEU A 331 1.49 5.77 12.85
CA LEU A 331 2.17 5.89 14.15
C LEU A 331 1.23 5.55 15.30
N ALA A 332 -0.02 6.02 15.26
CA ALA A 332 -1.01 5.71 16.28
C ALA A 332 -1.36 4.22 16.34
N LEU A 333 -1.47 3.55 15.18
CA LEU A 333 -1.77 2.12 15.09
C LEU A 333 -0.60 1.23 15.54
N THR A 334 0.63 1.61 15.21
CA THR A 334 1.84 0.81 15.54
C THR A 334 2.39 1.10 16.94
N SER A 335 2.04 2.23 17.54
CA SER A 335 2.47 2.60 18.92
C SER A 335 1.61 1.99 20.01
N GLN A 336 0.46 1.39 19.71
CA GLN A 336 -0.36 0.69 20.70
C GLN A 336 0.16 -0.74 20.86
N PRO A 337 0.56 -1.19 22.06
CA PRO A 337 0.82 -2.60 22.30
C PRO A 337 -0.48 -3.36 22.03
N ALA A 338 -0.39 -4.49 21.31
CA ALA A 338 -1.51 -5.33 20.92
C ALA A 338 -2.43 -5.61 22.13
N SER A 339 -3.51 -4.86 22.23
CA SER A 339 -4.53 -5.10 23.24
C SER A 339 -5.29 -6.35 22.84
N SER A 340 -5.15 -7.41 23.65
CA SER A 340 -5.92 -8.63 23.58
C SER A 340 -7.41 -8.32 23.39
N THR A 341 -7.94 -8.71 22.24
CA THR A 341 -9.39 -8.72 21.96
C THR A 341 -10.06 -9.65 22.97
N GLN A 342 -10.62 -9.09 24.05
CA GLN A 342 -11.52 -9.83 24.93
C GLN A 342 -12.78 -10.15 24.17
N THR A 343 -12.90 -11.41 23.79
CA THR A 343 -14.15 -12.03 23.34
C THR A 343 -15.15 -11.95 24.49
N ALA A 344 -16.12 -11.06 24.36
CA ALA A 344 -17.28 -11.01 25.26
C ALA A 344 -18.15 -12.24 25.00
N THR A 345 -17.91 -13.30 25.75
CA THR A 345 -18.82 -14.44 25.86
C THR A 345 -20.03 -13.97 26.66
N LYS A 346 -21.14 -13.68 25.99
CA LYS A 346 -22.44 -13.58 26.65
C LYS A 346 -22.88 -14.97 27.11
N GLY A 347 -22.72 -15.25 28.39
CA GLY A 347 -23.45 -16.33 29.05
C GLY A 347 -24.91 -15.93 29.19
N SER A 348 -25.78 -16.77 28.66
CA SER A 348 -27.20 -16.78 28.98
C SER A 348 -27.42 -17.85 30.01
N SER A 349 -27.97 -17.46 31.15
CA SER A 349 -28.73 -18.33 32.02
C SER A 349 -30.19 -18.26 31.62
#